data_291c415f8ed2104d05c53454d5fc5eb3
#
_entry.id   291c415f8ed2104d05c53454d5fc5eb3
#
_cell.length_a   1.000
_cell.length_b   1.000
_cell.length_c   1.000
_cell.angle_alpha   90.00
_cell.angle_beta   90.00
_cell.angle_gamma   90.00
#
_symmetry.space_group_name_H-M   'P 1'
#
loop_
_entity.id
_entity.type
_entity.pdbx_description
1 polymer ?
#
loop_
_entity_poly.entity_id
_entity_poly.type
_entity_poly.pdbx_seq_one_letter_code
_entity_poly.pdbx_strand_id
1 'polypeptide(L)'
;MGLFKLFGNKEKNTVLSKGFYELRISEIQRLSKSAVKVSFEVPEQVNSIFSFLPGQYLTFELFLNNEKIRRSYSICSAPNEILSVAVKAVEKGKASNWFNTEAKVGDLISVSKPEGNFTIDTSENKIVAIAAGSGITPIISIAKSLSNDTEMHLFYGNKSEEDALFLDDLKNLAQLKMTNFLSREEKDGFSSGRIDKTTFTEIIKADLDLLKSSIFYICGPEQMIMDIQETLLFFGVADKKIKFELFTTPVLAKITEPVSSFSGTSKVTIIIDGESECFDIKAGGTTILDTAEKNGMDAPYSCRGGVCCSCKAKILEGTASMRLNYSLTEEEIQNGYILTCQAHPTSETLIVSYDE
;
A
#
# COMPACT_ATOMS: atom_id res chain seq x y z
N MET A 1 -24.25 3.88 -19.92
CA MET A 1 -25.62 3.70 -19.35
C MET A 1 -25.46 3.10 -17.98
N GLY A 2 -25.56 3.93 -16.95
CA GLY A 2 -25.33 3.51 -15.58
C GLY A 2 -26.46 2.70 -15.02
N LEU A 3 -26.16 1.52 -14.58
CA LEU A 3 -27.04 0.70 -13.74
C LEU A 3 -26.26 0.23 -12.54
N PHE A 4 -26.46 0.90 -11.41
CA PHE A 4 -26.40 0.27 -10.08
C PHE A 4 -26.89 1.30 -9.03
N LYS A 5 -28.21 1.50 -9.01
CA LYS A 5 -28.93 1.94 -7.82
C LYS A 5 -29.52 0.69 -7.19
N LEU A 6 -28.87 0.16 -6.18
CA LEU A 6 -29.40 -1.00 -5.44
C LEU A 6 -29.19 -0.82 -3.93
N PHE A 7 -29.71 0.24 -3.33
CA PHE A 7 -30.10 0.20 -1.90
C PHE A 7 -30.72 1.55 -1.56
N GLY A 8 -31.94 1.52 -1.02
CA GLY A 8 -32.82 2.65 -0.89
C GLY A 8 -32.44 3.69 0.16
N ASN A 9 -32.81 4.93 -0.18
CA ASN A 9 -33.07 6.11 0.63
C ASN A 9 -31.93 6.74 1.44
N LYS A 10 -31.11 7.55 0.75
CA LYS A 10 -31.03 9.02 0.95
C LYS A 10 -30.21 9.60 -0.19
N GLU A 11 -30.85 10.38 -1.05
CA GLU A 11 -30.25 11.00 -2.20
C GLU A 11 -29.13 11.97 -1.79
N LYS A 12 -27.89 11.52 -1.91
CA LYS A 12 -26.81 12.34 -2.44
C LYS A 12 -26.40 11.66 -3.74
N ASN A 13 -26.71 12.29 -4.89
CA ASN A 13 -26.20 11.88 -6.19
C ASN A 13 -24.66 12.04 -6.20
N THR A 14 -23.95 11.18 -5.51
CA THR A 14 -22.49 11.09 -5.62
C THR A 14 -22.23 10.16 -6.81
N VAL A 15 -21.82 10.73 -7.93
CA VAL A 15 -21.31 9.93 -9.05
C VAL A 15 -20.03 9.27 -8.54
N LEU A 16 -19.99 7.95 -8.50
CA LEU A 16 -18.80 7.21 -8.12
C LEU A 16 -17.69 7.46 -9.15
N SER A 17 -16.49 7.66 -8.68
CA SER A 17 -15.31 7.65 -9.54
C SER A 17 -15.19 6.29 -10.22
N LYS A 18 -14.76 6.26 -11.49
CA LYS A 18 -14.61 5.01 -12.23
C LYS A 18 -13.60 4.10 -11.54
N GLY A 19 -13.87 2.79 -11.51
CA GLY A 19 -13.06 1.81 -10.80
C GLY A 19 -13.27 1.79 -9.28
N PHE A 20 -14.23 2.58 -8.77
CA PHE A 20 -14.68 2.54 -7.39
C PHE A 20 -16.07 1.92 -7.27
N TYR A 21 -16.29 1.22 -6.18
CA TYR A 21 -17.51 0.48 -5.86
C TYR A 21 -17.97 0.85 -4.46
N GLU A 22 -19.27 0.94 -4.25
CA GLU A 22 -19.82 1.16 -2.89
C GLU A 22 -19.83 -0.15 -2.12
N LEU A 23 -19.10 -0.20 -1.02
CA LEU A 23 -19.16 -1.27 -0.04
C LEU A 23 -19.79 -0.76 1.25
N ARG A 24 -20.59 -1.62 1.90
CA ARG A 24 -21.18 -1.34 3.20
C ARG A 24 -20.23 -1.77 4.30
N ILE A 25 -20.01 -0.92 5.29
CA ILE A 25 -19.35 -1.32 6.54
C ILE A 25 -20.26 -2.32 7.27
N SER A 26 -19.80 -3.55 7.44
CA SER A 26 -20.53 -4.60 8.16
C SER A 26 -20.14 -4.67 9.64
N GLU A 27 -18.89 -4.31 9.98
CA GLU A 27 -18.39 -4.35 11.35
C GLU A 27 -17.27 -3.31 11.56
N ILE A 28 -17.21 -2.75 12.77
CA ILE A 28 -16.07 -1.95 13.23
C ILE A 28 -15.64 -2.49 14.60
N GLN A 29 -14.45 -3.07 14.66
CA GLN A 29 -13.84 -3.61 15.86
C GLN A 29 -12.71 -2.70 16.34
N ARG A 30 -12.71 -2.31 17.62
CA ARG A 30 -11.60 -1.58 18.23
C ARG A 30 -10.41 -2.52 18.45
N LEU A 31 -9.24 -2.22 17.87
CA LEU A 31 -8.02 -3.01 18.03
C LEU A 31 -7.09 -2.42 19.11
N SER A 32 -7.07 -1.08 19.23
CA SER A 32 -6.30 -0.35 20.24
C SER A 32 -6.94 1.02 20.47
N LYS A 33 -6.39 1.83 21.37
CA LYS A 33 -6.86 3.22 21.57
C LYS A 33 -6.86 4.04 20.27
N SER A 34 -5.98 3.70 19.32
CA SER A 34 -5.77 4.47 18.09
C SER A 34 -6.03 3.69 16.81
N ALA A 35 -6.60 2.49 16.86
CA ALA A 35 -6.81 1.68 15.67
C ALA A 35 -8.14 0.92 15.69
N VAL A 36 -8.75 0.81 14.51
CA VAL A 36 -9.95 0.01 14.24
C VAL A 36 -9.70 -0.97 13.12
N LYS A 37 -10.31 -2.15 13.20
CA LYS A 37 -10.55 -3.04 12.06
C LYS A 37 -11.93 -2.72 11.51
N VAL A 38 -12.02 -2.54 10.22
CA VAL A 38 -13.26 -2.25 9.49
C VAL A 38 -13.48 -3.36 8.49
N SER A 39 -14.62 -4.04 8.59
CA SER A 39 -15.03 -5.14 7.72
C SER A 39 -16.13 -4.66 6.78
N PHE A 40 -16.14 -5.23 5.57
CA PHE A 40 -17.04 -4.81 4.50
C PHE A 40 -17.88 -5.96 3.99
N GLU A 41 -19.15 -5.67 3.70
CA GLU A 41 -20.02 -6.53 2.92
C GLU A 41 -19.74 -6.27 1.43
N VAL A 42 -19.29 -7.30 0.72
CA VAL A 42 -19.04 -7.26 -0.72
C VAL A 42 -20.28 -7.83 -1.41
N PRO A 43 -21.02 -7.04 -2.24
CA PRO A 43 -22.16 -7.54 -2.98
C PRO A 43 -21.76 -8.67 -3.95
N GLU A 44 -22.62 -9.69 -4.13
CA GLU A 44 -22.36 -10.85 -4.99
C GLU A 44 -21.95 -10.44 -6.41
N GLN A 45 -22.56 -9.37 -6.97
CA GLN A 45 -22.32 -8.89 -8.33
C GLN A 45 -20.89 -8.39 -8.57
N VAL A 46 -20.19 -7.99 -7.51
CA VAL A 46 -18.81 -7.47 -7.57
C VAL A 46 -17.82 -8.35 -6.81
N ASN A 47 -18.26 -9.49 -6.29
CA ASN A 47 -17.42 -10.37 -5.45
C ASN A 47 -16.11 -10.79 -6.17
N SER A 48 -16.20 -11.11 -7.47
CA SER A 48 -15.01 -11.46 -8.27
C SER A 48 -14.01 -10.31 -8.41
N ILE A 49 -14.48 -9.05 -8.36
CA ILE A 49 -13.65 -7.85 -8.45
C ILE A 49 -12.84 -7.66 -7.17
N PHE A 50 -13.41 -8.07 -6.02
CA PHE A 50 -12.78 -7.98 -4.71
C PHE A 50 -12.03 -9.25 -4.28
N SER A 51 -11.83 -10.20 -5.21
CA SER A 51 -10.87 -11.27 -5.01
C SER A 51 -9.45 -10.68 -4.93
N PHE A 52 -8.69 -11.06 -3.91
CA PHE A 52 -7.38 -10.45 -3.65
C PHE A 52 -6.31 -11.47 -3.31
N LEU A 53 -5.06 -11.07 -3.48
CA LEU A 53 -3.90 -11.78 -2.98
C LEU A 53 -3.50 -11.21 -1.61
N PRO A 54 -3.12 -12.06 -0.62
CA PRO A 54 -2.65 -11.62 0.68
C PRO A 54 -1.52 -10.59 0.55
N GLY A 55 -1.63 -9.48 1.27
CA GLY A 55 -0.70 -8.35 1.22
C GLY A 55 -1.13 -7.20 0.32
N GLN A 56 -2.19 -7.36 -0.50
CA GLN A 56 -2.78 -6.26 -1.26
C GLN A 56 -3.52 -5.25 -0.37
N TYR A 57 -3.83 -4.09 -0.94
CA TYR A 57 -4.54 -2.99 -0.28
C TYR A 57 -5.79 -2.56 -1.08
N LEU A 58 -6.65 -1.79 -0.42
CA LEU A 58 -7.79 -1.09 -1.01
C LEU A 58 -7.56 0.42 -0.93
N THR A 59 -7.98 1.15 -1.96
CA THR A 59 -8.04 2.62 -1.93
C THR A 59 -9.45 3.06 -1.62
N PHE A 60 -9.61 3.88 -0.59
CA PHE A 60 -10.87 4.45 -0.14
C PHE A 60 -10.99 5.90 -0.62
N GLU A 61 -12.15 6.25 -1.17
CA GLU A 61 -12.50 7.61 -1.53
C GLU A 61 -13.55 8.13 -0.55
N LEU A 62 -13.20 9.20 0.14
CA LEU A 62 -14.03 9.85 1.16
C LEU A 62 -14.27 11.32 0.77
N PHE A 63 -15.47 11.81 1.05
CA PHE A 63 -15.80 13.23 0.95
C PHE A 63 -15.92 13.82 2.35
N LEU A 64 -14.86 14.48 2.81
CA LEU A 64 -14.79 15.07 4.14
C LEU A 64 -14.61 16.59 4.00
N ASN A 65 -15.51 17.36 4.63
CA ASN A 65 -15.48 18.83 4.58
C ASN A 65 -15.43 19.41 3.14
N ASN A 66 -16.21 18.84 2.22
CA ASN A 66 -16.25 19.19 0.80
C ASN A 66 -14.94 18.94 0.03
N GLU A 67 -14.07 18.10 0.57
CA GLU A 67 -12.81 17.69 -0.07
C GLU A 67 -12.84 16.19 -0.38
N LYS A 68 -12.50 15.83 -1.61
CA LYS A 68 -12.29 14.44 -2.03
C LYS A 68 -10.93 13.98 -1.50
N ILE A 69 -10.91 12.91 -0.72
CA ILE A 69 -9.71 12.34 -0.10
C ILE A 69 -9.61 10.88 -0.49
N ARG A 70 -8.50 10.47 -1.08
CA ARG A 70 -8.19 9.07 -1.37
C ARG A 70 -7.07 8.59 -0.47
N ARG A 71 -7.24 7.41 0.18
CA ARG A 71 -6.22 6.77 1.03
C ARG A 71 -6.28 5.27 0.89
N SER A 72 -5.10 4.65 0.79
CA SER A 72 -4.95 3.21 0.72
C SER A 72 -4.71 2.62 2.11
N TYR A 73 -5.32 1.45 2.36
CA TYR A 73 -5.11 0.65 3.56
C TYR A 73 -4.98 -0.81 3.18
N SER A 74 -3.94 -1.47 3.70
CA SER A 74 -3.68 -2.88 3.41
C SER A 74 -4.82 -3.76 3.96
N ILE A 75 -5.19 -4.76 3.19
CA ILE A 75 -6.13 -5.80 3.61
C ILE A 75 -5.49 -6.61 4.74
N CYS A 76 -6.19 -6.79 5.85
CA CYS A 76 -5.71 -7.52 7.02
C CYS A 76 -6.43 -8.86 7.25
N SER A 77 -7.40 -9.20 6.41
CA SER A 77 -8.07 -10.49 6.39
C SER A 77 -7.37 -11.47 5.43
N ALA A 78 -7.60 -12.76 5.59
CA ALA A 78 -7.28 -13.77 4.58
C ALA A 78 -8.36 -13.78 3.47
N PRO A 79 -8.07 -14.34 2.26
CA PRO A 79 -9.04 -14.37 1.15
C PRO A 79 -10.36 -15.11 1.44
N ASN A 80 -10.36 -16.02 2.41
CA ASN A 80 -11.54 -16.77 2.86
C ASN A 80 -12.25 -16.14 4.07
N GLU A 81 -11.78 -15.00 4.55
CA GLU A 81 -12.41 -14.22 5.63
C GLU A 81 -13.20 -13.03 5.04
N ILE A 82 -14.00 -12.37 5.90
CA ILE A 82 -14.67 -11.12 5.53
C ILE A 82 -13.63 -10.06 5.19
N LEU A 83 -13.75 -9.43 4.01
CA LEU A 83 -12.85 -8.38 3.54
C LEU A 83 -12.73 -7.29 4.60
N SER A 84 -11.53 -7.07 5.09
CA SER A 84 -11.29 -6.14 6.20
C SER A 84 -9.97 -5.39 6.03
N VAL A 85 -9.95 -4.14 6.49
CA VAL A 85 -8.74 -3.34 6.64
C VAL A 85 -8.56 -2.91 8.10
N ALA A 86 -7.33 -2.63 8.52
CA ALA A 86 -7.11 -2.02 9.82
C ALA A 86 -6.52 -0.62 9.66
N VAL A 87 -7.14 0.35 10.32
CA VAL A 87 -6.83 1.76 10.20
C VAL A 87 -6.34 2.30 11.54
N LYS A 88 -5.05 2.63 11.60
CA LYS A 88 -4.47 3.34 12.75
C LYS A 88 -4.57 4.85 12.53
N ALA A 89 -5.14 5.55 13.52
CA ALA A 89 -5.22 7.01 13.49
C ALA A 89 -3.82 7.63 13.49
N VAL A 90 -3.60 8.59 12.61
CA VAL A 90 -2.39 9.40 12.58
C VAL A 90 -2.74 10.84 12.93
N GLU A 91 -1.81 11.53 13.57
CA GLU A 91 -2.00 12.92 13.93
C GLU A 91 -2.37 13.76 12.70
N LYS A 92 -3.46 14.52 12.78
CA LYS A 92 -4.01 15.35 11.68
C LYS A 92 -4.43 14.58 10.42
N GLY A 93 -4.44 13.25 10.45
CA GLY A 93 -4.88 12.42 9.32
C GLY A 93 -6.39 12.46 9.15
N LYS A 94 -6.92 13.08 8.09
CA LYS A 94 -8.37 13.23 7.87
C LYS A 94 -9.08 11.87 7.78
N ALA A 95 -8.68 11.02 6.84
CA ALA A 95 -9.32 9.71 6.62
C ALA A 95 -9.13 8.76 7.82
N SER A 96 -7.90 8.64 8.35
CA SER A 96 -7.62 7.72 9.45
C SER A 96 -8.38 8.10 10.73
N ASN A 97 -8.55 9.39 11.02
CA ASN A 97 -9.34 9.82 12.16
C ASN A 97 -10.84 9.60 11.91
N TRP A 98 -11.33 9.88 10.71
CA TRP A 98 -12.74 9.60 10.36
C TRP A 98 -13.10 8.12 10.61
N PHE A 99 -12.28 7.17 10.15
CA PHE A 99 -12.49 5.74 10.41
C PHE A 99 -12.51 5.41 11.91
N ASN A 100 -11.69 6.10 12.72
CA ASN A 100 -11.56 5.82 14.14
C ASN A 100 -12.66 6.45 15.01
N THR A 101 -13.33 7.54 14.55
CA THR A 101 -14.21 8.35 15.39
C THR A 101 -15.61 8.58 14.82
N GLU A 102 -15.80 8.53 13.50
CA GLU A 102 -17.03 8.94 12.83
C GLU A 102 -17.71 7.81 12.06
N ALA A 103 -16.93 6.92 11.43
CA ALA A 103 -17.45 5.79 10.66
C ALA A 103 -18.35 4.89 11.48
N LYS A 104 -19.43 4.38 10.88
CA LYS A 104 -20.45 3.55 11.52
C LYS A 104 -20.76 2.31 10.69
N VAL A 105 -21.17 1.25 11.37
CA VAL A 105 -21.76 0.08 10.71
C VAL A 105 -22.98 0.53 9.92
N GLY A 106 -23.07 0.11 8.66
CA GLY A 106 -24.09 0.50 7.70
C GLY A 106 -23.69 1.65 6.75
N ASP A 107 -22.62 2.38 7.03
CA ASP A 107 -22.11 3.41 6.10
C ASP A 107 -21.71 2.78 4.79
N LEU A 108 -21.99 3.49 3.68
CA LEU A 108 -21.51 3.15 2.34
C LEU A 108 -20.22 3.93 2.06
N ILE A 109 -19.22 3.23 1.60
CA ILE A 109 -17.90 3.79 1.29
C ILE A 109 -17.51 3.43 -0.13
N SER A 110 -16.95 4.40 -0.85
CA SER A 110 -16.38 4.23 -2.18
C SER A 110 -14.98 3.60 -2.08
N VAL A 111 -14.79 2.42 -2.69
CA VAL A 111 -13.60 1.57 -2.55
C VAL A 111 -13.13 1.07 -3.91
N SER A 112 -11.81 1.12 -4.18
CA SER A 112 -11.21 0.55 -5.40
C SER A 112 -11.20 -0.99 -5.33
N LYS A 113 -10.95 -1.64 -6.47
CA LYS A 113 -10.52 -3.04 -6.47
C LYS A 113 -9.22 -3.21 -5.67
N PRO A 114 -8.90 -4.43 -5.18
CA PRO A 114 -7.61 -4.72 -4.54
C PRO A 114 -6.44 -4.50 -5.50
N GLU A 115 -5.37 -3.88 -4.98
CA GLU A 115 -4.15 -3.53 -5.73
C GLU A 115 -2.90 -3.79 -4.87
N GLY A 116 -1.72 -3.77 -5.49
CA GLY A 116 -0.42 -3.86 -4.82
C GLY A 116 0.36 -5.13 -5.12
N ASN A 117 1.70 -5.01 -5.04
CA ASN A 117 2.67 -6.03 -5.40
C ASN A 117 3.37 -6.68 -4.18
N PHE A 118 2.98 -6.28 -2.96
CA PHE A 118 3.52 -6.84 -1.71
C PHE A 118 2.84 -8.17 -1.35
N THR A 119 2.80 -9.09 -2.30
CA THR A 119 2.04 -10.33 -2.23
C THR A 119 2.94 -11.54 -2.02
N ILE A 120 2.39 -12.62 -1.44
CA ILE A 120 3.07 -13.88 -1.28
C ILE A 120 3.05 -14.69 -2.60
N ASP A 121 4.16 -15.38 -2.87
CA ASP A 121 4.22 -16.47 -3.84
C ASP A 121 4.03 -17.80 -3.11
N THR A 122 3.17 -18.66 -3.62
CA THR A 122 2.85 -19.97 -3.02
C THR A 122 4.02 -20.95 -3.02
N SER A 123 5.09 -20.66 -3.76
CA SER A 123 6.32 -21.45 -3.77
C SER A 123 7.25 -21.22 -2.56
N GLU A 124 6.95 -20.20 -1.75
CA GLU A 124 7.77 -19.80 -0.61
C GLU A 124 7.44 -20.67 0.61
N ASN A 125 8.46 -21.30 1.20
CA ASN A 125 8.29 -22.22 2.33
C ASN A 125 8.95 -21.75 3.63
N LYS A 126 9.88 -20.80 3.57
CA LYS A 126 10.53 -20.20 4.74
C LYS A 126 10.58 -18.68 4.59
N ILE A 127 9.81 -18.00 5.41
CA ILE A 127 9.59 -16.56 5.32
C ILE A 127 10.13 -15.86 6.56
N VAL A 128 10.81 -14.74 6.37
CA VAL A 128 11.10 -13.79 7.44
C VAL A 128 10.29 -12.52 7.19
N ALA A 129 9.50 -12.12 8.18
CA ALA A 129 8.73 -10.88 8.14
C ALA A 129 9.19 -9.92 9.23
N ILE A 130 9.30 -8.64 8.90
CA ILE A 130 9.64 -7.59 9.83
C ILE A 130 8.56 -6.51 9.73
N ALA A 131 7.84 -6.30 10.83
CA ALA A 131 6.75 -5.33 10.90
C ALA A 131 6.95 -4.35 12.05
N ALA A 132 6.49 -3.10 11.88
CA ALA A 132 6.37 -2.18 12.99
C ALA A 132 5.05 -1.39 12.95
N GLY A 133 4.35 -1.38 14.10
CA GLY A 133 3.07 -0.71 14.26
C GLY A 133 2.03 -1.17 13.24
N SER A 134 1.46 -0.23 12.46
CA SER A 134 0.47 -0.56 11.41
C SER A 134 1.03 -1.34 10.23
N GLY A 135 2.37 -1.44 10.07
CA GLY A 135 2.97 -2.30 9.05
C GLY A 135 2.67 -3.79 9.21
N ILE A 136 2.04 -4.18 10.32
CA ILE A 136 1.54 -5.54 10.53
C ILE A 136 0.34 -5.89 9.61
N THR A 137 -0.38 -4.89 9.07
CA THR A 137 -1.63 -5.14 8.35
C THR A 137 -1.49 -5.99 7.09
N PRO A 138 -0.53 -5.80 6.17
CA PRO A 138 -0.33 -6.72 5.07
C PRO A 138 0.29 -8.05 5.53
N ILE A 139 1.12 -8.02 6.56
CA ILE A 139 1.80 -9.21 7.08
C ILE A 139 0.82 -10.20 7.72
N ILE A 140 -0.18 -9.72 8.47
CA ILE A 140 -1.19 -10.63 9.05
C ILE A 140 -2.06 -11.29 7.97
N SER A 141 -2.38 -10.58 6.89
CA SER A 141 -3.08 -11.16 5.74
C SER A 141 -2.27 -12.31 5.12
N ILE A 142 -0.97 -12.08 4.92
CA ILE A 142 -0.04 -13.11 4.44
C ILE A 142 0.05 -14.27 5.44
N ALA A 143 0.30 -13.98 6.73
CA ALA A 143 0.46 -14.99 7.77
C ALA A 143 -0.75 -15.92 7.92
N LYS A 144 -1.97 -15.37 7.86
CA LYS A 144 -3.23 -16.14 7.88
C LYS A 144 -3.44 -17.01 6.64
N SER A 145 -2.76 -16.71 5.56
CA SER A 145 -2.91 -17.39 4.25
C SER A 145 -1.82 -18.42 3.98
N LEU A 146 -0.88 -18.60 4.92
CA LEU A 146 0.19 -19.57 4.78
C LEU A 146 -0.34 -21.00 4.77
N SER A 147 0.29 -21.87 3.96
CA SER A 147 0.06 -23.30 4.00
C SER A 147 0.68 -23.90 5.27
N ASN A 148 0.26 -25.11 5.63
CA ASN A 148 0.80 -25.83 6.80
C ASN A 148 2.30 -26.16 6.66
N ASP A 149 2.82 -26.19 5.44
CA ASP A 149 4.22 -26.49 5.13
C ASP A 149 5.11 -25.22 5.06
N THR A 150 4.53 -24.04 5.31
CA THR A 150 5.24 -22.77 5.26
C THR A 150 5.50 -22.26 6.69
N GLU A 151 6.75 -21.95 6.98
CA GLU A 151 7.15 -21.35 8.26
C GLU A 151 7.41 -19.85 8.09
N MET A 152 6.86 -19.03 8.99
CA MET A 152 7.17 -17.60 9.05
C MET A 152 7.78 -17.23 10.40
N HIS A 153 8.92 -16.52 10.38
CA HIS A 153 9.44 -15.84 11.57
C HIS A 153 9.13 -14.35 11.46
N LEU A 154 8.27 -13.87 12.34
CA LEU A 154 7.88 -12.46 12.41
C LEU A 154 8.64 -11.74 13.54
N PHE A 155 9.37 -10.70 13.18
CA PHE A 155 9.92 -9.70 14.09
C PHE A 155 8.97 -8.51 14.15
N TYR A 156 8.30 -8.29 15.30
CA TYR A 156 7.23 -7.30 15.39
C TYR A 156 7.53 -6.22 16.43
N GLY A 157 7.76 -4.99 15.97
CA GLY A 157 8.07 -3.82 16.78
C GLY A 157 6.85 -2.94 17.06
N ASN A 158 6.67 -2.54 18.33
CA ASN A 158 5.64 -1.61 18.77
C ASN A 158 6.17 -0.62 19.80
N LYS A 159 5.37 0.39 20.19
CA LYS A 159 5.72 1.29 21.28
C LYS A 159 5.48 0.62 22.63
N SER A 160 4.32 -0.01 22.77
CA SER A 160 3.86 -0.76 23.94
C SER A 160 3.05 -1.98 23.48
N GLU A 161 2.74 -2.91 24.37
CA GLU A 161 1.89 -4.05 24.04
C GLU A 161 0.48 -3.59 23.65
N GLU A 162 -0.07 -2.58 24.32
CA GLU A 162 -1.41 -2.01 24.01
C GLU A 162 -1.49 -1.42 22.59
N ASP A 163 -0.36 -1.00 22.03
CA ASP A 163 -0.24 -0.50 20.65
C ASP A 163 -0.10 -1.60 19.60
N ALA A 164 0.18 -2.86 20.02
CA ALA A 164 0.40 -3.99 19.13
C ALA A 164 -0.92 -4.52 18.58
N LEU A 165 -1.13 -4.29 17.28
CA LEU A 165 -2.34 -4.75 16.59
C LEU A 165 -2.26 -6.26 16.36
N PHE A 166 -3.40 -6.96 16.46
CA PHE A 166 -3.55 -8.39 16.14
C PHE A 166 -2.65 -9.34 16.93
N LEU A 167 -2.16 -8.94 18.11
CA LEU A 167 -1.20 -9.74 18.85
C LEU A 167 -1.74 -11.13 19.20
N ASP A 168 -3.02 -11.21 19.60
CA ASP A 168 -3.67 -12.49 19.95
C ASP A 168 -4.00 -13.32 18.70
N ASP A 169 -4.43 -12.68 17.60
CA ASP A 169 -4.64 -13.38 16.32
C ASP A 169 -3.33 -14.03 15.85
N LEU A 170 -2.22 -13.30 15.91
CA LEU A 170 -0.91 -13.78 15.48
C LEU A 170 -0.40 -14.93 16.36
N LYS A 171 -0.58 -14.86 17.70
CA LYS A 171 -0.19 -15.92 18.62
C LYS A 171 -0.89 -17.25 18.36
N ASN A 172 -2.08 -17.21 17.74
CA ASN A 172 -2.86 -18.41 17.44
C ASN A 172 -2.51 -19.06 16.09
N LEU A 173 -1.58 -18.50 15.30
CA LEU A 173 -1.13 -19.06 14.04
C LEU A 173 0.00 -20.06 14.28
N ALA A 174 -0.27 -21.35 14.05
CA ALA A 174 0.67 -22.45 14.36
C ALA A 174 2.00 -22.38 13.56
N GLN A 175 1.95 -21.85 12.32
CA GLN A 175 3.12 -21.72 11.43
C GLN A 175 3.93 -20.45 11.67
N LEU A 176 3.53 -19.62 12.67
CA LEU A 176 4.15 -18.34 12.96
C LEU A 176 5.01 -18.40 14.22
N LYS A 177 6.32 -18.19 14.08
CA LYS A 177 7.22 -17.87 15.19
C LYS A 177 7.29 -16.37 15.33
N MET A 178 7.13 -15.82 16.54
CA MET A 178 7.20 -14.38 16.78
C MET A 178 8.31 -13.99 17.73
N THR A 179 8.99 -12.89 17.39
CA THR A 179 9.87 -12.14 18.30
C THR A 179 9.35 -10.70 18.38
N ASN A 180 8.85 -10.32 19.55
CA ASN A 180 8.20 -9.03 19.76
C ASN A 180 9.15 -8.02 20.40
N PHE A 181 9.09 -6.75 19.96
CA PHE A 181 9.90 -5.65 20.46
C PHE A 181 9.00 -4.52 20.97
N LEU A 182 9.36 -3.97 22.15
CA LEU A 182 8.70 -2.79 22.71
C LEU A 182 9.74 -1.66 22.88
N SER A 183 9.44 -0.48 22.29
CA SER A 183 10.38 0.64 22.28
C SER A 183 10.15 1.66 23.39
N ARG A 184 9.04 1.55 24.13
CA ARG A 184 8.68 2.47 25.23
C ARG A 184 8.15 1.75 26.47
N GLU A 185 8.24 0.46 26.51
CA GLU A 185 7.78 -0.38 27.59
C GLU A 185 8.76 -1.54 27.77
N GLU A 186 9.04 -1.92 29.02
CA GLU A 186 9.76 -3.15 29.35
C GLU A 186 8.74 -4.17 29.87
N LYS A 187 8.74 -5.36 29.28
CA LYS A 187 7.80 -6.42 29.62
C LYS A 187 8.40 -7.79 29.36
N ASP A 188 8.16 -8.73 30.30
CA ASP A 188 8.60 -10.11 30.15
C ASP A 188 8.04 -10.75 28.88
N GLY A 189 8.91 -11.47 28.15
CA GLY A 189 8.56 -12.09 26.87
C GLY A 189 8.66 -11.16 25.65
N PHE A 190 9.08 -9.92 25.85
CA PHE A 190 9.35 -8.95 24.79
C PHE A 190 10.82 -8.50 24.83
N SER A 191 11.40 -8.27 23.66
CA SER A 191 12.69 -7.62 23.53
C SER A 191 12.55 -6.10 23.68
N SER A 192 13.51 -5.46 24.32
CA SER A 192 13.49 -3.99 24.48
C SER A 192 14.08 -3.29 23.27
N GLY A 193 13.53 -2.12 22.91
CA GLY A 193 14.07 -1.23 21.88
C GLY A 193 13.34 -1.31 20.55
N ARG A 194 13.99 -0.76 19.51
CA ARG A 194 13.49 -0.75 18.12
C ARG A 194 14.21 -1.80 17.31
N ILE A 195 13.55 -2.25 16.23
CA ILE A 195 14.20 -3.04 15.19
C ILE A 195 14.88 -2.05 14.25
N ASP A 196 16.10 -1.64 14.60
CA ASP A 196 16.98 -0.81 13.78
C ASP A 196 18.12 -1.64 13.17
N LYS A 197 19.04 -0.98 12.46
CA LYS A 197 20.19 -1.62 11.82
C LYS A 197 21.04 -2.44 12.80
N THR A 198 21.32 -1.89 13.99
CA THR A 198 22.14 -2.55 15.01
C THR A 198 21.44 -3.78 15.55
N THR A 199 20.19 -3.63 16.01
CA THR A 199 19.36 -4.72 16.54
C THR A 199 19.18 -5.83 15.51
N PHE A 200 18.88 -5.49 14.25
CA PHE A 200 18.67 -6.49 13.22
C PHE A 200 19.97 -7.19 12.80
N THR A 201 21.09 -6.47 12.81
CA THR A 201 22.41 -7.09 12.59
C THR A 201 22.72 -8.13 13.67
N GLU A 202 22.44 -7.85 14.95
CA GLU A 202 22.64 -8.81 16.04
C GLU A 202 21.70 -10.01 15.94
N ILE A 203 20.45 -9.81 15.52
CA ILE A 203 19.51 -10.89 15.24
C ILE A 203 20.07 -11.84 14.16
N ILE A 204 20.56 -11.30 13.04
CA ILE A 204 21.14 -12.11 11.96
C ILE A 204 22.40 -12.85 12.43
N LYS A 205 23.28 -12.20 13.19
CA LYS A 205 24.49 -12.83 13.74
C LYS A 205 24.15 -13.96 14.71
N ALA A 206 23.09 -13.82 15.50
CA ALA A 206 22.63 -14.83 16.45
C ALA A 206 21.99 -16.05 15.76
N ASP A 207 21.38 -15.86 14.59
CA ASP A 207 20.71 -16.91 13.81
C ASP A 207 20.94 -16.70 12.30
N LEU A 208 22.07 -17.20 11.80
CA LEU A 208 22.42 -17.15 10.37
C LEU A 208 21.48 -17.97 9.47
N ASP A 209 20.68 -18.88 10.05
CA ASP A 209 19.71 -19.66 9.28
C ASP A 209 18.56 -18.79 8.75
N LEU A 210 18.34 -17.62 9.31
CA LEU A 210 17.41 -16.62 8.77
C LEU A 210 17.77 -16.19 7.34
N LEU A 211 19.08 -16.15 7.02
CA LEU A 211 19.57 -15.78 5.67
C LEU A 211 19.22 -16.81 4.59
N LYS A 212 18.88 -18.05 4.99
CA LYS A 212 18.43 -19.11 4.08
C LYS A 212 16.96 -19.01 3.70
N SER A 213 16.25 -18.01 4.23
CA SER A 213 14.83 -17.79 3.92
C SER A 213 14.61 -17.56 2.43
N SER A 214 13.46 -18.01 1.94
CA SER A 214 13.07 -17.84 0.54
C SER A 214 12.82 -16.38 0.23
N ILE A 215 12.23 -15.64 1.19
CA ILE A 215 11.86 -14.24 1.03
C ILE A 215 11.81 -13.49 2.36
N PHE A 216 11.98 -12.16 2.29
CA PHE A 216 11.87 -11.22 3.40
C PHE A 216 10.78 -10.20 3.09
N TYR A 217 9.82 -10.05 4.01
CA TYR A 217 8.76 -9.04 3.94
C TYR A 217 9.00 -7.97 4.99
N ILE A 218 9.07 -6.71 4.59
CA ILE A 218 9.36 -5.59 5.50
C ILE A 218 8.28 -4.54 5.35
N CYS A 219 7.58 -4.20 6.46
CA CYS A 219 6.60 -3.11 6.45
C CYS A 219 6.60 -2.33 7.77
N GLY A 220 6.79 -1.00 7.68
CA GLY A 220 6.87 -0.14 8.86
C GLY A 220 7.44 1.25 8.54
N PRO A 221 8.08 1.91 9.52
CA PRO A 221 8.73 3.21 9.32
C PRO A 221 9.84 3.14 8.25
N GLU A 222 9.95 4.18 7.43
CA GLU A 222 10.93 4.29 6.35
C GLU A 222 12.35 3.94 6.79
N GLN A 223 12.83 4.51 7.91
CA GLN A 223 14.17 4.24 8.42
C GLN A 223 14.38 2.76 8.74
N MET A 224 13.38 2.09 9.36
CA MET A 224 13.46 0.65 9.65
C MET A 224 13.59 -0.17 8.36
N ILE A 225 12.81 0.16 7.35
CA ILE A 225 12.85 -0.54 6.05
C ILE A 225 14.24 -0.40 5.43
N MET A 226 14.79 0.82 5.39
CA MET A 226 16.13 1.08 4.85
C MET A 226 17.23 0.35 5.64
N ASP A 227 17.18 0.41 6.96
CA ASP A 227 18.16 -0.24 7.84
C ASP A 227 18.20 -1.76 7.62
N ILE A 228 17.02 -2.38 7.51
CA ILE A 228 16.89 -3.82 7.34
C ILE A 228 17.30 -4.23 5.92
N GLN A 229 16.87 -3.51 4.90
CA GLN A 229 17.26 -3.77 3.52
C GLN A 229 18.78 -3.70 3.36
N GLU A 230 19.40 -2.63 3.86
CA GLU A 230 20.86 -2.48 3.82
C GLU A 230 21.57 -3.63 4.56
N THR A 231 21.06 -4.04 5.71
CA THR A 231 21.62 -5.15 6.47
C THR A 231 21.52 -6.46 5.70
N LEU A 232 20.37 -6.78 5.12
CA LEU A 232 20.17 -8.01 4.35
C LEU A 232 21.09 -8.06 3.11
N LEU A 233 21.19 -6.95 2.38
CA LEU A 233 22.10 -6.82 1.23
C LEU A 233 23.56 -6.99 1.66
N PHE A 234 23.97 -6.42 2.80
CA PHE A 234 25.31 -6.56 3.36
C PHE A 234 25.64 -8.04 3.67
N PHE A 235 24.68 -8.82 4.17
CA PHE A 235 24.84 -10.26 4.40
C PHE A 235 24.65 -11.12 3.15
N GLY A 236 24.51 -10.53 1.96
CA GLY A 236 24.46 -11.22 0.68
C GLY A 236 23.09 -11.77 0.27
N VAL A 237 22.01 -11.31 0.90
CA VAL A 237 20.66 -11.61 0.44
C VAL A 237 20.40 -10.88 -0.87
N ALA A 238 19.95 -11.60 -1.89
CA ALA A 238 19.65 -11.01 -3.19
C ALA A 238 18.45 -10.03 -3.09
N ASP A 239 18.54 -8.88 -3.73
CA ASP A 239 17.53 -7.82 -3.67
C ASP A 239 16.13 -8.32 -4.03
N LYS A 240 16.00 -9.18 -5.06
CA LYS A 240 14.74 -9.81 -5.44
C LYS A 240 14.05 -10.65 -4.35
N LYS A 241 14.77 -11.01 -3.29
CA LYS A 241 14.22 -11.69 -2.10
C LYS A 241 13.74 -10.73 -1.03
N ILE A 242 13.87 -9.44 -1.21
CA ILE A 242 13.52 -8.43 -0.23
C ILE A 242 12.33 -7.65 -0.76
N LYS A 243 11.14 -7.92 -0.22
CA LYS A 243 9.93 -7.15 -0.51
C LYS A 243 9.64 -6.19 0.63
N PHE A 244 9.32 -4.95 0.30
CA PHE A 244 8.91 -3.98 1.31
C PHE A 244 7.71 -3.15 0.85
N GLU A 245 6.95 -2.63 1.81
CA GLU A 245 5.85 -1.72 1.58
C GLU A 245 5.97 -0.48 2.47
N LEU A 246 5.82 0.71 1.87
CA LEU A 246 5.84 2.00 2.53
C LEU A 246 4.42 2.58 2.60
N PHE A 247 4.00 3.06 3.78
CA PHE A 247 2.68 3.69 3.96
C PHE A 247 2.70 5.20 3.85
N THR A 248 3.87 5.81 3.84
CA THR A 248 4.05 7.26 3.75
C THR A 248 5.02 7.59 2.62
N THR A 249 4.85 8.77 2.03
CA THR A 249 5.83 9.30 1.07
C THR A 249 7.20 9.37 1.74
N PRO A 250 8.24 8.78 1.16
CA PRO A 250 9.58 8.79 1.71
C PRO A 250 10.11 10.22 1.90
N VAL A 251 10.73 10.47 3.04
CA VAL A 251 11.38 11.74 3.36
C VAL A 251 12.90 11.63 3.20
N LEU A 252 13.44 10.43 3.44
CA LEU A 252 14.89 10.13 3.40
C LEU A 252 15.36 9.74 2.00
N ALA A 253 14.44 9.45 1.09
CA ALA A 253 14.78 9.10 -0.28
C ALA A 253 15.56 10.24 -0.95
N LYS A 254 16.70 9.91 -1.51
CA LYS A 254 17.38 10.81 -2.45
C LYS A 254 16.47 10.96 -3.67
N ILE A 255 15.87 12.14 -3.83
CA ILE A 255 15.19 12.49 -5.07
C ILE A 255 16.28 12.46 -6.14
N THR A 256 16.26 11.44 -6.96
CA THR A 256 17.08 11.44 -8.17
C THR A 256 16.41 12.44 -9.10
N GLU A 257 17.09 13.57 -9.37
CA GLU A 257 16.68 14.43 -10.47
C GLU A 257 16.56 13.56 -11.71
N PRO A 258 15.45 13.62 -12.47
CA PRO A 258 15.32 12.82 -13.67
C PRO A 258 16.49 13.16 -14.58
N VAL A 259 17.33 12.16 -14.86
CA VAL A 259 18.44 12.30 -15.80
C VAL A 259 17.84 12.33 -17.21
N SER A 260 17.35 13.48 -17.61
CA SER A 260 16.85 13.72 -18.96
C SER A 260 17.63 14.86 -19.59
N SER A 261 18.17 14.61 -20.78
CA SER A 261 18.72 15.68 -21.64
C SER A 261 17.60 16.51 -22.29
N PHE A 262 16.34 16.12 -22.15
CA PHE A 262 15.19 16.84 -22.68
C PHE A 262 14.95 18.11 -21.86
N SER A 263 15.07 19.25 -22.52
CA SER A 263 14.80 20.59 -21.97
C SER A 263 13.81 21.29 -22.89
N GLY A 264 12.53 21.22 -22.56
CA GLY A 264 11.51 21.83 -23.44
C GLY A 264 10.12 21.64 -22.87
N THR A 265 9.14 21.82 -23.73
CA THR A 265 7.73 21.52 -23.44
C THR A 265 7.32 20.30 -24.24
N SER A 266 6.79 19.30 -23.56
CA SER A 266 6.26 18.10 -24.16
C SER A 266 4.75 18.25 -24.38
N LYS A 267 4.25 17.77 -25.52
CA LYS A 267 2.83 17.57 -25.75
C LYS A 267 2.44 16.22 -25.18
N VAL A 268 1.74 16.24 -24.05
CA VAL A 268 1.33 15.03 -23.32
C VAL A 268 -0.14 14.75 -23.54
N THR A 269 -0.46 13.65 -24.20
CA THR A 269 -1.83 13.16 -24.33
C THR A 269 -2.07 12.16 -23.21
N ILE A 270 -3.12 12.42 -22.42
CA ILE A 270 -3.56 11.57 -21.31
C ILE A 270 -4.88 10.93 -21.70
N ILE A 271 -4.93 9.60 -21.62
CA ILE A 271 -6.13 8.80 -21.96
C ILE A 271 -6.67 8.21 -20.65
N ILE A 272 -7.94 8.52 -20.37
CA ILE A 272 -8.69 7.99 -19.22
C ILE A 272 -10.10 7.67 -19.72
N ASP A 273 -10.56 6.44 -19.55
CA ASP A 273 -11.92 6.00 -19.88
C ASP A 273 -12.27 6.12 -21.37
N GLY A 274 -11.25 5.97 -22.23
CA GLY A 274 -11.39 6.14 -23.68
C GLY A 274 -11.47 7.61 -24.13
N GLU A 275 -11.47 8.57 -23.21
CA GLU A 275 -11.38 10.00 -23.50
C GLU A 275 -9.90 10.44 -23.46
N SER A 276 -9.50 11.31 -24.38
CA SER A 276 -8.12 11.78 -24.47
C SER A 276 -8.06 13.30 -24.47
N GLU A 277 -7.17 13.86 -23.65
CA GLU A 277 -6.86 15.29 -23.63
C GLU A 277 -5.35 15.52 -23.77
N CYS A 278 -4.97 16.60 -24.45
CA CYS A 278 -3.58 16.95 -24.71
C CYS A 278 -3.18 18.23 -23.98
N PHE A 279 -2.03 18.17 -23.29
CA PHE A 279 -1.52 19.26 -22.46
C PHE A 279 -0.07 19.55 -22.76
N ASP A 280 0.33 20.80 -22.59
CA ASP A 280 1.73 21.21 -22.64
C ASP A 280 2.35 21.09 -21.23
N ILE A 281 3.29 20.18 -21.06
CA ILE A 281 4.03 19.97 -19.79
C ILE A 281 5.51 20.29 -20.00
N LYS A 282 6.07 21.23 -19.22
CA LYS A 282 7.49 21.54 -19.23
C LYS A 282 8.30 20.39 -18.63
N ALA A 283 9.46 20.09 -19.20
CA ALA A 283 10.43 19.17 -18.62
C ALA A 283 10.75 19.57 -17.17
N GLY A 284 10.67 18.61 -16.23
CA GLY A 284 10.86 18.85 -14.79
C GLY A 284 9.79 19.74 -14.11
N GLY A 285 8.72 20.11 -14.83
CA GLY A 285 7.59 20.90 -14.31
C GLY A 285 6.62 20.10 -13.44
N THR A 286 5.31 20.30 -13.66
CA THR A 286 4.26 19.53 -12.98
C THR A 286 4.30 18.07 -13.41
N THR A 287 3.87 17.16 -12.52
CA THR A 287 3.72 15.75 -12.85
C THR A 287 2.56 15.54 -13.83
N ILE A 288 2.53 14.37 -14.48
CA ILE A 288 1.43 14.00 -15.37
C ILE A 288 0.11 13.98 -14.60
N LEU A 289 0.08 13.39 -13.38
CA LEU A 289 -1.10 13.36 -12.51
C LEU A 289 -1.60 14.77 -12.15
N ASP A 290 -0.69 15.63 -11.67
CA ASP A 290 -1.09 17.00 -11.27
C ASP A 290 -1.62 17.82 -12.44
N THR A 291 -1.13 17.56 -13.65
CA THR A 291 -1.63 18.19 -14.87
C THR A 291 -3.02 17.69 -15.22
N ALA A 292 -3.27 16.38 -15.16
CA ALA A 292 -4.59 15.79 -15.38
C ALA A 292 -5.65 16.40 -14.44
N GLU A 293 -5.36 16.41 -13.13
CA GLU A 293 -6.28 16.93 -12.12
C GLU A 293 -6.55 18.44 -12.25
N LYS A 294 -5.52 19.25 -12.52
CA LYS A 294 -5.68 20.70 -12.75
C LYS A 294 -6.63 21.02 -13.92
N ASN A 295 -6.70 20.12 -14.88
CA ASN A 295 -7.56 20.27 -16.05
C ASN A 295 -8.89 19.49 -15.93
N GLY A 296 -9.21 18.96 -14.73
CA GLY A 296 -10.51 18.37 -14.42
C GLY A 296 -10.65 16.89 -14.79
N MET A 297 -9.58 16.23 -15.23
CA MET A 297 -9.59 14.79 -15.45
C MET A 297 -9.56 14.06 -14.10
N ASP A 298 -10.43 13.07 -13.90
CA ASP A 298 -10.47 12.26 -12.66
C ASP A 298 -9.48 11.08 -12.73
N ALA A 299 -8.20 11.41 -12.84
CA ALA A 299 -7.13 10.41 -12.85
C ALA A 299 -7.09 9.64 -11.52
N PRO A 300 -6.91 8.30 -11.54
CA PRO A 300 -6.77 7.54 -10.31
C PRO A 300 -5.48 7.87 -9.56
N TYR A 301 -5.56 8.02 -8.24
CA TYR A 301 -4.41 8.23 -7.36
C TYR A 301 -4.73 7.91 -5.89
N SER A 302 -3.70 7.79 -5.04
CA SER A 302 -3.84 7.71 -3.58
C SER A 302 -2.68 8.40 -2.85
N CYS A 303 -1.46 7.83 -2.83
CA CYS A 303 -0.34 8.28 -1.99
C CYS A 303 0.38 9.54 -2.50
N ARG A 304 0.40 9.79 -3.81
CA ARG A 304 1.18 10.84 -4.52
C ARG A 304 2.69 10.80 -4.26
N GLY A 305 3.20 9.73 -3.65
CA GLY A 305 4.60 9.57 -3.22
C GLY A 305 5.35 8.42 -3.88
N GLY A 306 4.81 7.78 -4.92
CA GLY A 306 5.47 6.66 -5.60
C GLY A 306 5.48 5.35 -4.81
N VAL A 307 4.66 5.23 -3.73
CA VAL A 307 4.62 4.07 -2.83
C VAL A 307 3.39 3.19 -3.02
N CYS A 308 2.47 3.56 -3.91
CA CYS A 308 1.32 2.76 -4.31
C CYS A 308 1.19 2.73 -5.83
N CYS A 309 0.43 1.77 -6.36
CA CYS A 309 0.22 1.64 -7.81
C CYS A 309 -1.05 2.36 -8.30
N SER A 310 -1.79 3.09 -7.45
CA SER A 310 -3.10 3.66 -7.80
C SER A 310 -3.06 4.68 -8.94
N CYS A 311 -1.90 5.30 -9.21
CA CYS A 311 -1.70 6.23 -10.34
C CYS A 311 -0.90 5.59 -11.49
N LYS A 312 -0.89 4.26 -11.57
CA LYS A 312 -0.21 3.54 -12.64
C LYS A 312 -0.87 3.81 -13.99
N ALA A 313 -0.05 4.16 -14.99
CA ALA A 313 -0.48 4.31 -16.38
C ALA A 313 0.60 3.76 -17.30
N LYS A 314 0.23 3.43 -18.53
CA LYS A 314 1.14 2.88 -19.54
C LYS A 314 1.54 3.94 -20.57
N ILE A 315 2.81 4.01 -20.88
CA ILE A 315 3.33 4.80 -22.00
C ILE A 315 2.98 4.05 -23.30
N LEU A 316 2.24 4.71 -24.18
CA LEU A 316 1.92 4.21 -25.52
C LEU A 316 2.87 4.80 -26.57
N GLU A 317 3.34 6.03 -26.35
CA GLU A 317 4.28 6.72 -27.24
C GLU A 317 5.16 7.67 -26.42
N GLY A 318 6.40 7.86 -26.84
CA GLY A 318 7.35 8.76 -26.19
C GLY A 318 8.04 8.16 -24.97
N THR A 319 8.58 9.03 -24.11
CA THR A 319 9.32 8.63 -22.91
C THR A 319 9.00 9.53 -21.72
N ALA A 320 9.05 8.95 -20.51
CA ALA A 320 8.93 9.68 -19.26
C ALA A 320 9.90 9.12 -18.22
N SER A 321 10.26 9.91 -17.23
CA SER A 321 11.06 9.49 -16.07
C SER A 321 10.30 9.72 -14.77
N MET A 322 10.50 8.84 -13.81
CA MET A 322 9.92 8.95 -12.46
C MET A 322 10.98 9.44 -11.47
N ARG A 323 10.60 10.36 -10.57
CA ARG A 323 11.47 10.81 -9.47
C ARG A 323 11.64 9.74 -8.41
N LEU A 324 10.56 9.02 -8.09
CA LEU A 324 10.52 7.95 -7.11
C LEU A 324 9.67 6.80 -7.64
N ASN A 325 10.13 5.57 -7.40
CA ASN A 325 9.35 4.37 -7.64
C ASN A 325 9.65 3.34 -6.56
N TYR A 326 8.65 3.00 -5.73
CA TYR A 326 8.73 1.98 -4.69
C TYR A 326 7.66 0.88 -4.85
N SER A 327 6.85 0.96 -5.92
CA SER A 327 5.71 0.04 -6.07
C SER A 327 5.64 -0.68 -7.42
N LEU A 328 6.20 -0.11 -8.50
CA LEU A 328 6.32 -0.83 -9.77
C LEU A 328 7.53 -1.76 -9.76
N THR A 329 7.35 -2.95 -10.29
CA THR A 329 8.43 -3.90 -10.54
C THR A 329 9.27 -3.48 -11.75
N GLU A 330 10.48 -4.04 -11.87
CA GLU A 330 11.32 -3.81 -13.07
C GLU A 330 10.63 -4.27 -14.35
N GLU A 331 9.88 -5.39 -14.30
CA GLU A 331 9.11 -5.90 -15.42
C GLU A 331 8.01 -4.91 -15.85
N GLU A 332 7.27 -4.33 -14.90
CA GLU A 332 6.25 -3.30 -15.20
C GLU A 332 6.88 -2.07 -15.85
N ILE A 333 8.04 -1.62 -15.36
CA ILE A 333 8.76 -0.48 -15.96
C ILE A 333 9.22 -0.81 -17.38
N GLN A 334 9.76 -2.00 -17.61
CA GLN A 334 10.18 -2.46 -18.96
C GLN A 334 8.99 -2.58 -19.92
N ASN A 335 7.81 -2.90 -19.40
CA ASN A 335 6.54 -2.94 -20.15
C ASN A 335 5.91 -1.55 -20.37
N GLY A 336 6.61 -0.47 -19.97
CA GLY A 336 6.20 0.92 -20.20
C GLY A 336 5.27 1.50 -19.14
N TYR A 337 5.08 0.84 -17.98
CA TYR A 337 4.28 1.40 -16.91
C TYR A 337 5.04 2.46 -16.10
N ILE A 338 4.33 3.51 -15.71
CA ILE A 338 4.82 4.62 -14.89
C ILE A 338 3.84 4.95 -13.77
N LEU A 339 4.36 5.57 -12.70
CA LEU A 339 3.56 6.22 -11.67
C LEU A 339 3.41 7.70 -12.01
N THR A 340 2.25 8.10 -12.50
CA THR A 340 2.02 9.44 -13.03
C THR A 340 2.17 10.56 -12.00
N CYS A 341 2.03 10.26 -10.70
CA CYS A 341 2.29 11.18 -9.60
C CYS A 341 3.79 11.51 -9.43
N GLN A 342 4.69 10.75 -10.06
CA GLN A 342 6.14 10.93 -10.01
C GLN A 342 6.75 11.14 -11.39
N ALA A 343 5.95 10.95 -12.45
CA ALA A 343 6.43 10.94 -13.83
C ALA A 343 6.44 12.34 -14.46
N HIS A 344 7.53 12.62 -15.18
CA HIS A 344 7.75 13.80 -16.00
C HIS A 344 8.11 13.39 -17.41
N PRO A 345 7.60 14.08 -18.45
CA PRO A 345 7.94 13.78 -19.85
C PRO A 345 9.42 14.02 -20.14
N THR A 346 10.00 13.15 -20.97
CA THR A 346 11.41 13.24 -21.42
C THR A 346 11.55 13.19 -22.94
N SER A 347 10.46 13.38 -23.68
CA SER A 347 10.37 13.51 -25.13
C SER A 347 9.46 14.65 -25.54
N GLU A 348 9.51 15.11 -26.78
CA GLU A 348 8.66 16.19 -27.33
C GLU A 348 7.18 15.82 -27.34
N THR A 349 6.88 14.52 -27.53
CA THR A 349 5.53 13.97 -27.47
C THR A 349 5.51 12.80 -26.49
N LEU A 350 4.39 12.66 -25.75
CA LEU A 350 4.15 11.56 -24.82
C LEU A 350 2.68 11.21 -24.84
N ILE A 351 2.35 9.93 -24.99
CA ILE A 351 0.98 9.42 -24.84
C ILE A 351 0.96 8.42 -23.69
N VAL A 352 0.11 8.66 -22.69
CA VAL A 352 -0.09 7.78 -21.55
C VAL A 352 -1.54 7.38 -21.41
N SER A 353 -1.80 6.12 -21.07
CA SER A 353 -3.14 5.57 -20.87
C SER A 353 -3.28 4.94 -19.49
N TYR A 354 -4.38 5.25 -18.80
CA TYR A 354 -4.81 4.59 -17.57
C TYR A 354 -5.74 3.38 -17.85
N ASP A 355 -6.07 3.13 -19.10
CA ASP A 355 -7.03 2.09 -19.53
C ASP A 355 -6.35 0.75 -19.84
N GLU A 356 -5.00 0.68 -19.79
CA GLU A 356 -4.16 -0.48 -20.14
C GLU A 356 -3.84 -1.41 -18.95
#